data_20dd40bf0806eb2a85fe3f0393919247
#
_entry.id   20dd40bf0806eb2a85fe3f0393919247
#
_cell.length_a   1.000
_cell.length_b   1.000
_cell.length_c   1.000
_cell.angle_alpha   90.00
_cell.angle_beta   90.00
_cell.angle_gamma   90.00
#
_symmetry.space_group_name_H-M   'P 1'
#
loop_
_entity.id
_entity.type
_entity.pdbx_description
1 polymer ?
#
loop_
_entity_poly.entity_id
_entity_poly.type
_entity_poly.pdbx_seq_one_letter_code
_entity_poly.pdbx_strand_id
1 'polypeptide(L)'
;MQERVLAGVVLLAVLLALIFAFYPGNSQVIDLATGAGVSKMLRYENAQVYLFGETHRCTEYQQFRNALFQYLVKEKGVRVLVEESGYATAFLENETVQGRLSFSDWLDRCTLSKEDYELYSWIADWNSGRDAAEKISIIGIYIT
;
A
#
# COMPACT_ATOMS: atom_id res chain seq x y z
N MET A 1 55.93 16.99 -0.98
CA MET A 1 54.78 16.93 -1.92
C MET A 1 54.03 15.61 -1.81
N GLN A 2 54.70 14.47 -1.67
CA GLN A 2 54.09 13.15 -1.51
C GLN A 2 53.17 13.01 -0.27
N GLU A 3 53.54 13.52 0.88
CA GLU A 3 52.72 13.41 2.13
C GLU A 3 51.40 14.12 2.05
N ARG A 4 51.34 15.28 1.35
CA ARG A 4 50.08 16.00 1.16
C ARG A 4 49.12 15.28 0.20
N VAL A 5 49.66 14.60 -0.80
CA VAL A 5 48.87 13.77 -1.73
C VAL A 5 48.29 12.55 -0.99
N LEU A 6 49.10 11.89 -0.17
CA LEU A 6 48.73 10.72 0.60
C LEU A 6 47.59 11.10 1.63
N ALA A 7 47.77 12.22 2.33
CA ALA A 7 46.75 12.71 3.26
C ALA A 7 45.39 13.01 2.56
N GLY A 8 45.45 13.58 1.34
CA GLY A 8 44.25 13.84 0.54
C GLY A 8 43.53 12.56 0.11
N VAL A 9 44.28 11.54 -0.30
CA VAL A 9 43.72 10.24 -0.71
C VAL A 9 43.07 9.52 0.48
N VAL A 10 43.73 9.54 1.65
CA VAL A 10 43.16 8.93 2.88
C VAL A 10 41.90 9.66 3.31
N LEU A 11 41.90 10.98 3.27
CA LEU A 11 40.68 11.76 3.63
C LEU A 11 39.51 11.47 2.68
N LEU A 12 39.78 11.37 1.37
CA LEU A 12 38.75 11.03 0.39
C LEU A 12 38.23 9.60 0.61
N ALA A 13 39.07 8.63 0.90
CA ALA A 13 38.64 7.26 1.18
C ALA A 13 37.78 7.17 2.45
N VAL A 14 38.14 7.92 3.50
CA VAL A 14 37.32 7.99 4.74
C VAL A 14 36.01 8.66 4.46
N LEU A 15 35.96 9.73 3.68
CA LEU A 15 34.71 10.41 3.30
C LEU A 15 33.78 9.50 2.49
N LEU A 16 34.32 8.77 1.52
CA LEU A 16 33.59 7.77 0.75
C LEU A 16 33.07 6.63 1.64
N ALA A 17 33.90 6.11 2.54
CA ALA A 17 33.47 5.08 3.50
C ALA A 17 32.36 5.57 4.42
N LEU A 18 32.41 6.83 4.88
CA LEU A 18 31.34 7.45 5.65
C LEU A 18 30.06 7.63 4.81
N ILE A 19 30.18 8.07 3.56
CA ILE A 19 29.03 8.18 2.65
C ILE A 19 28.38 6.80 2.47
N PHE A 20 29.16 5.74 2.22
CA PHE A 20 28.65 4.38 2.09
C PHE A 20 28.08 3.82 3.41
N ALA A 21 28.61 4.21 4.56
CA ALA A 21 28.11 3.80 5.86
C ALA A 21 26.81 4.54 6.27
N PHE A 22 26.69 5.82 5.88
CA PHE A 22 25.51 6.66 6.17
C PHE A 22 24.46 6.67 5.05
N TYR A 23 24.81 6.22 3.85
CA TYR A 23 23.90 5.87 2.76
C TYR A 23 23.97 4.36 2.51
N PRO A 24 23.49 3.54 3.44
CA PRO A 24 23.19 2.17 3.07
C PRO A 24 22.14 2.30 1.98
N GLY A 25 22.45 1.85 0.79
CA GLY A 25 21.47 1.65 -0.28
C GLY A 25 20.48 0.61 0.20
N ASN A 26 19.60 1.01 1.11
CA ASN A 26 18.47 0.22 1.54
C ASN A 26 17.45 0.23 0.39
N SER A 27 17.78 -0.44 -0.70
CA SER A 27 16.76 -0.93 -1.61
C SER A 27 15.94 -1.93 -0.80
N GLN A 28 14.84 -1.44 -0.23
CA GLN A 28 13.91 -2.32 0.45
C GLN A 28 13.16 -3.08 -0.63
N VAL A 29 13.45 -4.36 -0.75
CA VAL A 29 12.70 -5.24 -1.63
C VAL A 29 11.41 -5.59 -0.90
N ILE A 30 10.29 -5.28 -1.55
CA ILE A 30 8.96 -5.69 -1.10
C ILE A 30 8.53 -6.85 -1.98
N ASP A 31 8.18 -7.94 -1.36
CA ASP A 31 7.51 -9.03 -2.04
C ASP A 31 6.03 -8.69 -2.18
N LEU A 32 5.60 -8.39 -3.40
CA LEU A 32 4.22 -7.99 -3.69
C LEU A 32 3.21 -9.14 -3.48
N ALA A 33 3.64 -10.38 -3.57
CA ALA A 33 2.77 -11.53 -3.38
C ALA A 33 2.46 -11.78 -1.89
N THR A 34 3.44 -11.55 -1.02
CA THR A 34 3.32 -11.82 0.42
C THR A 34 3.20 -10.56 1.28
N GLY A 35 3.49 -9.38 0.73
CA GLY A 35 3.59 -8.12 1.47
C GLY A 35 4.82 -8.04 2.38
N ALA A 36 5.76 -9.01 2.28
CA ALA A 36 6.97 -8.99 3.09
C ALA A 36 7.81 -7.75 2.79
N GLY A 37 8.25 -7.06 3.82
CA GLY A 37 9.01 -5.82 3.71
C GLY A 37 8.17 -4.53 3.83
N VAL A 38 6.85 -4.58 3.71
CA VAL A 38 5.95 -3.41 3.85
C VAL A 38 6.16 -2.71 5.19
N SER A 39 6.29 -3.45 6.28
CA SER A 39 6.52 -2.90 7.63
C SER A 39 7.75 -1.98 7.71
N LYS A 40 8.79 -2.26 6.94
CA LYS A 40 10.03 -1.48 6.92
C LYS A 40 9.88 -0.12 6.24
N MET A 41 8.84 0.06 5.42
CA MET A 41 8.55 1.34 4.75
C MET A 41 7.80 2.32 5.66
N LEU A 42 7.04 1.82 6.61
CA LEU A 42 6.19 2.64 7.47
C LEU A 42 7.04 3.23 8.60
N ARG A 43 7.41 4.51 8.44
CA ARG A 43 8.24 5.24 9.42
C ARG A 43 7.48 5.66 10.68
N TYR A 44 6.14 5.74 10.59
CA TYR A 44 5.30 6.25 11.68
C TYR A 44 4.39 5.15 12.21
N GLU A 45 4.64 4.74 13.44
CA GLU A 45 3.89 3.64 14.05
C GLU A 45 2.45 4.04 14.44
N ASN A 46 2.21 5.32 14.69
CA ASN A 46 0.94 5.85 15.19
C ASN A 46 0.20 6.75 14.19
N ALA A 47 0.43 6.58 12.91
CA ALA A 47 -0.33 7.33 11.91
C ALA A 47 -1.80 6.85 11.91
N GLN A 48 -2.73 7.80 11.84
CA GLN A 48 -4.16 7.52 11.73
C GLN A 48 -4.64 7.52 10.26
N VAL A 49 -3.86 8.14 9.37
CA VAL A 49 -4.14 8.23 7.94
C VAL A 49 -2.89 7.86 7.17
N TYR A 50 -3.05 6.99 6.19
CA TYR A 50 -2.02 6.57 5.26
C TYR A 50 -2.44 7.00 3.86
N LEU A 51 -1.58 7.77 3.19
CA LEU A 51 -1.80 8.22 1.82
C LEU A 51 -0.91 7.42 0.88
N PHE A 52 -1.51 6.86 -0.13
CA PHE A 52 -0.82 6.12 -1.18
C PHE A 52 -1.17 6.72 -2.54
N GLY A 53 -0.15 7.17 -3.28
CA GLY A 53 -0.30 7.62 -4.67
C GLY A 53 0.01 6.47 -5.62
N GLU A 54 -0.81 6.30 -6.65
CA GLU A 54 -0.59 5.28 -7.66
C GLU A 54 -0.51 5.88 -9.07
N THR A 55 0.12 5.12 -9.98
CA THR A 55 0.00 5.35 -11.41
C THR A 55 -1.10 4.43 -11.93
N HIS A 56 -2.18 5.01 -12.46
CA HIS A 56 -3.29 4.23 -13.00
C HIS A 56 -2.83 3.21 -14.05
N ARG A 57 -3.45 2.03 -14.03
CA ARG A 57 -3.19 0.92 -14.95
C ARG A 57 -1.79 0.31 -14.85
N CYS A 58 -1.12 0.49 -13.72
CA CYS A 58 0.14 -0.19 -13.43
C CYS A 58 -0.11 -1.31 -12.43
N THR A 59 0.01 -2.54 -12.90
CA THR A 59 -0.26 -3.76 -12.12
C THR A 59 0.58 -3.82 -10.84
N GLU A 60 1.86 -3.44 -10.92
CA GLU A 60 2.77 -3.48 -9.77
C GLU A 60 2.33 -2.50 -8.66
N TYR A 61 1.82 -1.32 -9.03
CA TYR A 61 1.27 -0.37 -8.06
C TYR A 61 0.00 -0.91 -7.39
N GLN A 62 -0.89 -1.54 -8.17
CA GLN A 62 -2.11 -2.14 -7.63
C GLN A 62 -1.79 -3.32 -6.70
N GLN A 63 -0.85 -4.18 -7.06
CA GLN A 63 -0.38 -5.28 -6.21
C GLN A 63 0.26 -4.74 -4.92
N PHE A 64 1.06 -3.69 -5.02
CA PHE A 64 1.64 -3.04 -3.84
C PHE A 64 0.58 -2.41 -2.95
N ARG A 65 -0.41 -1.69 -3.51
CA ARG A 65 -1.56 -1.15 -2.78
C ARG A 65 -2.27 -2.26 -2.00
N ASN A 66 -2.56 -3.38 -2.65
CA ASN A 66 -3.24 -4.51 -2.02
C ASN A 66 -2.44 -5.07 -0.83
N ALA A 67 -1.14 -5.29 -1.03
CA ALA A 67 -0.25 -5.78 0.03
C ALA A 67 -0.14 -4.79 1.19
N LEU A 68 0.01 -3.49 0.89
CA LEU A 68 0.07 -2.42 1.89
C LEU A 68 -1.24 -2.33 2.67
N PHE A 69 -2.38 -2.30 1.99
CA PHE A 69 -3.69 -2.21 2.64
C PHE A 69 -3.95 -3.40 3.56
N GLN A 70 -3.69 -4.62 3.10
CA GLN A 70 -3.81 -5.82 3.91
C GLN A 70 -2.93 -5.78 5.18
N TYR A 71 -1.70 -5.29 5.05
CA TYR A 71 -0.82 -5.07 6.19
C TYR A 71 -1.41 -4.05 7.17
N LEU A 72 -1.87 -2.90 6.68
CA LEU A 72 -2.46 -1.85 7.51
C LEU A 72 -3.71 -2.33 8.27
N VAL A 73 -4.53 -3.13 7.63
CA VAL A 73 -5.72 -3.73 8.27
C VAL A 73 -5.31 -4.68 9.40
N LYS A 74 -4.36 -5.59 9.13
CA LYS A 74 -3.95 -6.65 10.07
C LYS A 74 -3.13 -6.10 11.24
N GLU A 75 -2.19 -5.19 10.96
CA GLU A 75 -1.17 -4.79 11.93
C GLU A 75 -1.43 -3.40 12.53
N LYS A 76 -2.19 -2.54 11.83
CA LYS A 76 -2.45 -1.17 12.28
C LYS A 76 -3.92 -0.89 12.58
N GLY A 77 -4.79 -1.85 12.37
CA GLY A 77 -6.22 -1.73 12.66
C GLY A 77 -6.98 -0.80 11.73
N VAL A 78 -6.46 -0.53 10.54
CA VAL A 78 -7.19 0.27 9.52
C VAL A 78 -8.48 -0.44 9.13
N ARG A 79 -9.58 0.33 9.04
CA ARG A 79 -10.93 -0.19 8.73
C ARG A 79 -11.64 0.59 7.63
N VAL A 80 -10.98 1.58 7.05
CA VAL A 80 -11.55 2.39 5.97
C VAL A 80 -10.56 2.45 4.81
N LEU A 81 -11.02 2.07 3.63
CA LEU A 81 -10.34 2.30 2.37
C LEU A 81 -11.00 3.50 1.70
N VAL A 82 -10.21 4.53 1.40
CA VAL A 82 -10.68 5.70 0.65
C VAL A 82 -10.04 5.66 -0.73
N GLU A 83 -10.87 5.69 -1.76
CA GLU A 83 -10.44 5.57 -3.15
C GLU A 83 -10.81 6.80 -3.98
N GLU A 84 -10.00 7.09 -4.98
CA GLU A 84 -10.31 8.08 -6.00
C GLU A 84 -11.35 7.51 -6.98
N SER A 85 -12.55 7.34 -6.51
CA SER A 85 -13.69 6.83 -7.29
C SER A 85 -14.93 7.67 -7.05
N GLY A 86 -15.86 7.65 -8.03
CA GLY A 86 -17.15 8.32 -7.88
C GLY A 86 -17.97 7.70 -6.74
N TYR A 87 -18.75 8.54 -6.06
CA TYR A 87 -19.59 8.11 -4.92
C TYR A 87 -20.45 6.88 -5.23
N ALA A 88 -21.08 6.84 -6.42
CA ALA A 88 -21.96 5.72 -6.79
C ALA A 88 -21.17 4.41 -6.97
N THR A 89 -19.97 4.47 -7.54
CA THR A 89 -19.08 3.32 -7.71
C THR A 89 -18.63 2.80 -6.35
N ALA A 90 -18.09 3.66 -5.50
CA ALA A 90 -17.67 3.28 -4.16
C ALA A 90 -18.81 2.76 -3.28
N PHE A 91 -20.04 3.28 -3.47
CA PHE A 91 -21.21 2.74 -2.79
C PHE A 91 -21.47 1.29 -3.19
N LEU A 92 -21.43 0.97 -4.50
CA LEU A 92 -21.62 -0.41 -4.97
C LEU A 92 -20.50 -1.33 -4.50
N GLU A 93 -19.26 -0.87 -4.52
CA GLU A 93 -18.11 -1.59 -3.98
C GLU A 93 -18.30 -1.90 -2.50
N ASN A 94 -18.68 -0.89 -1.72
CA ASN A 94 -18.96 -1.08 -0.30
C ASN A 94 -20.10 -2.06 -0.05
N GLU A 95 -21.22 -1.96 -0.78
CA GLU A 95 -22.35 -2.91 -0.65
C GLU A 95 -21.90 -4.34 -0.96
N THR A 96 -21.02 -4.52 -1.96
CA THR A 96 -20.47 -5.82 -2.33
C THR A 96 -19.60 -6.40 -1.23
N VAL A 97 -18.63 -5.62 -0.72
CA VAL A 97 -17.73 -6.12 0.34
C VAL A 97 -18.42 -6.28 1.71
N GLN A 98 -19.60 -5.65 1.89
CA GLN A 98 -20.46 -5.88 3.06
C GLN A 98 -21.36 -7.12 2.91
N GLY A 99 -21.35 -7.77 1.75
CA GLY A 99 -22.20 -8.95 1.45
C GLY A 99 -23.66 -8.61 1.19
N ARG A 100 -24.00 -7.34 0.90
CA ARG A 100 -25.36 -6.91 0.56
C ARG A 100 -25.63 -6.93 -0.94
N LEU A 101 -24.59 -6.90 -1.76
CA LEU A 101 -24.63 -7.07 -3.21
C LEU A 101 -23.71 -8.24 -3.58
N SER A 102 -24.12 -9.07 -4.55
CA SER A 102 -23.26 -10.14 -5.04
C SER A 102 -22.16 -9.60 -5.95
N PHE A 103 -21.01 -10.28 -5.98
CA PHE A 103 -19.93 -9.93 -6.92
C PHE A 103 -20.37 -10.04 -8.39
N SER A 104 -21.22 -11.01 -8.73
CA SER A 104 -21.74 -11.16 -10.09
C SER A 104 -22.59 -9.95 -10.50
N ASP A 105 -23.50 -9.48 -9.63
CA ASP A 105 -24.34 -8.34 -9.94
C ASP A 105 -23.56 -7.04 -10.07
N TRP A 106 -22.42 -6.94 -9.36
CA TRP A 106 -21.55 -5.80 -9.48
C TRP A 106 -20.66 -5.86 -10.71
N LEU A 107 -20.08 -7.03 -11.04
CA LEU A 107 -19.24 -7.24 -12.23
C LEU A 107 -20.00 -6.97 -13.53
N ASP A 108 -21.31 -7.23 -13.55
CA ASP A 108 -22.18 -6.89 -14.70
C ASP A 108 -22.27 -5.37 -14.94
N ARG A 109 -21.90 -4.56 -13.95
CA ARG A 109 -22.00 -3.09 -13.96
C ARG A 109 -20.68 -2.36 -14.05
N CYS A 110 -19.57 -3.03 -13.74
CA CYS A 110 -18.24 -2.42 -13.65
C CYS A 110 -17.18 -3.32 -14.28
N THR A 111 -16.21 -2.70 -14.95
CA THR A 111 -15.01 -3.42 -15.41
C THR A 111 -13.93 -3.25 -14.35
N LEU A 112 -13.61 -4.34 -13.67
CA LEU A 112 -12.53 -4.36 -12.68
C LEU A 112 -11.23 -4.89 -13.27
N SER A 113 -10.12 -4.39 -12.75
CA SER A 113 -8.84 -5.09 -12.90
C SER A 113 -8.84 -6.37 -12.07
N LYS A 114 -7.95 -7.29 -12.40
CA LYS A 114 -7.74 -8.51 -11.60
C LYS A 114 -7.36 -8.15 -10.16
N GLU A 115 -6.50 -7.17 -10.00
CA GLU A 115 -5.99 -6.70 -8.72
C GLU A 115 -7.08 -6.06 -7.86
N ASP A 116 -8.01 -5.31 -8.45
CA ASP A 116 -9.17 -4.76 -7.74
C ASP A 116 -10.11 -5.88 -7.29
N TYR A 117 -10.38 -6.84 -8.18
CA TYR A 117 -11.19 -8.00 -7.82
C TYR A 117 -10.59 -8.79 -6.64
N GLU A 118 -9.27 -9.01 -6.67
CA GLU A 118 -8.55 -9.70 -5.58
C GLU A 118 -8.64 -8.93 -4.26
N LEU A 119 -8.50 -7.58 -4.31
CA LEU A 119 -8.62 -6.75 -3.12
C LEU A 119 -10.02 -6.80 -2.52
N TYR A 120 -11.04 -6.59 -3.33
CA TYR A 120 -12.41 -6.56 -2.83
C TYR A 120 -12.92 -7.93 -2.38
N SER A 121 -12.49 -8.99 -3.05
CA SER A 121 -12.75 -10.36 -2.59
C SER A 121 -12.14 -10.61 -1.21
N TRP A 122 -10.89 -10.17 -1.02
CA TRP A 122 -10.22 -10.28 0.27
C TRP A 122 -10.92 -9.45 1.35
N ILE A 123 -11.41 -8.22 1.03
CA ILE A 123 -12.18 -7.40 1.98
C ILE A 123 -13.50 -8.08 2.34
N ALA A 124 -14.20 -8.66 1.37
CA ALA A 124 -15.45 -9.37 1.61
C ALA A 124 -15.24 -10.59 2.53
N ASP A 125 -14.18 -11.36 2.29
CA ASP A 125 -13.79 -12.49 3.15
C ASP A 125 -13.43 -12.00 4.56
N TRP A 126 -12.69 -10.89 4.67
CA TRP A 126 -12.41 -10.26 5.96
C TRP A 126 -13.68 -9.87 6.70
N ASN A 127 -14.64 -9.26 6.02
CA ASN A 127 -15.88 -8.78 6.61
C ASN A 127 -16.85 -9.90 6.99
N SER A 128 -16.68 -11.08 6.41
CA SER A 128 -17.58 -12.22 6.65
C SER A 128 -17.56 -12.65 8.12
N GLY A 129 -18.72 -12.63 8.75
CA GLY A 129 -18.89 -13.06 10.15
C GLY A 129 -18.30 -12.11 11.21
N ARG A 130 -17.79 -10.94 10.83
CA ARG A 130 -17.30 -9.94 11.78
C ARG A 130 -18.38 -8.95 12.21
N ASP A 131 -18.22 -8.43 13.42
CA ASP A 131 -19.02 -7.34 13.92
C ASP A 131 -18.78 -6.04 13.15
N ALA A 132 -19.78 -5.15 13.14
CA ALA A 132 -19.72 -3.91 12.35
C ALA A 132 -18.49 -3.04 12.63
N ALA A 133 -18.00 -3.01 13.86
CA ALA A 133 -16.80 -2.24 14.26
C ALA A 133 -15.51 -2.81 13.71
N GLU A 134 -15.47 -4.08 13.32
CA GLU A 134 -14.29 -4.76 12.79
C GLU A 134 -14.28 -4.85 11.26
N LYS A 135 -15.43 -4.54 10.64
CA LYS A 135 -15.56 -4.56 9.18
C LYS A 135 -14.82 -3.41 8.54
N ILE A 136 -14.32 -3.68 7.33
CA ILE A 136 -13.71 -2.68 6.46
C ILE A 136 -14.82 -2.05 5.61
N SER A 137 -14.80 -0.73 5.51
CA SER A 137 -15.68 0.04 4.63
C SER A 137 -14.89 0.69 3.50
N ILE A 138 -15.54 0.87 2.35
CA ILE A 138 -14.99 1.57 1.18
C ILE A 138 -15.74 2.90 1.03
N ILE A 139 -14.97 3.98 0.80
CA ILE A 139 -15.49 5.33 0.58
C ILE A 139 -14.84 5.90 -0.68
N GLY A 140 -15.64 6.40 -1.61
CA GLY A 140 -15.15 7.12 -2.78
C GLY A 140 -15.03 8.62 -2.50
N ILE A 141 -13.93 9.20 -2.94
CA ILE A 141 -13.77 10.64 -3.05
C ILE A 141 -13.57 10.99 -4.50
N TYR A 142 -14.52 11.74 -5.07
CA TYR A 142 -14.35 12.30 -6.41
C TYR A 142 -13.75 13.68 -6.27
N ILE A 143 -12.52 13.83 -6.79
CA ILE A 143 -11.88 15.14 -6.89
C ILE A 143 -12.22 15.66 -8.30
N THR A 144 -13.15 16.60 -8.38
CA THR A 144 -13.45 17.35 -9.63
C THR A 144 -12.47 18.48 -9.83
#